data_a9d23077db76ab2b7273aa5624d05873
#
_entry.id   a9d23077db76ab2b7273aa5624d05873
#
_cell.length_a   1.000
_cell.length_b   1.000
_cell.length_c   1.000
_cell.angle_alpha   90.00
_cell.angle_beta   90.00
_cell.angle_gamma   90.00
#
_symmetry.space_group_name_H-M   'P 1'
#
loop_
_entity.id
_entity.type
_entity.pdbx_description
1 polymer ?
#
loop_
_entity_poly.entity_id
_entity_poly.type
_entity_poly.pdbx_seq_one_letter_code
_entity_poly.pdbx_strand_id
1 'polypeptide(L)'
;MSAKQKNSMQQLPEDFITLMREHYGNDDAEALCNALLTTEPEVSVRLNRRKISAICETHPNPPCEGGGMQGLPCEVGWEPVPWCPDAFYLSERPPFTFDPLLHAGVYYVQEASSMYVAKLLKNYGPETACCALDLCAAPGGKSTLLAGLLPEGSLLLSNEPMSKRANVLAENMQKWTRMPEGQYPVESIVTNNYPADFGAFSNCFDVLVTDVPCSGEGMFRKDEQAVAEWSMGNVMMCVERQRTILRDIWHALKPGGLLVYSTCTFNRFEDEDNARWICSELGAELLEERHFLPGRDRGEGFYCAAIRKTEGAEDVEISSEAGDLPAQKTSVIRKAQCTLRLMPQAFVCEGSLVELSYDQALSYLRREAIRVDAPKGPVTLCYKGMPLGPGKGVGNRINNLYPEAWRIRTTYTKRWSLGETER
;
A
#
# COMPACT_ATOMS: atom_id res chain seq x y z
N MET A 1 -25.63 -4.92 -13.04
CA MET A 1 -25.41 -4.91 -14.49
C MET A 1 -24.88 -6.26 -14.88
N SER A 2 -25.58 -6.90 -15.82
CA SER A 2 -25.30 -8.23 -16.34
C SER A 2 -23.82 -8.44 -16.66
N ALA A 3 -23.31 -9.62 -16.29
CA ALA A 3 -22.02 -10.10 -16.73
C ALA A 3 -21.88 -9.85 -18.23
N LYS A 4 -20.96 -8.95 -18.62
CA LYS A 4 -20.51 -8.88 -19.99
C LYS A 4 -19.96 -10.27 -20.31
N GLN A 5 -20.63 -10.98 -21.18
CA GLN A 5 -20.07 -12.15 -21.82
C GLN A 5 -18.64 -11.80 -22.26
N LYS A 6 -17.63 -12.42 -21.63
CA LYS A 6 -16.27 -12.47 -22.18
C LYS A 6 -16.38 -13.23 -23.50
N ASN A 7 -16.66 -12.51 -24.56
CA ASN A 7 -16.73 -13.02 -25.92
C ASN A 7 -15.40 -12.71 -26.60
N SER A 8 -14.42 -13.47 -26.27
CA SER A 8 -13.23 -13.96 -26.98
C SER A 8 -12.45 -14.73 -25.92
N MET A 9 -12.12 -15.99 -26.16
CA MET A 9 -11.21 -16.73 -25.29
C MET A 9 -9.89 -15.96 -25.25
N GLN A 10 -9.64 -15.25 -24.15
CA GLN A 10 -8.31 -14.68 -23.89
C GLN A 10 -7.35 -15.86 -23.81
N GLN A 11 -6.46 -15.96 -24.76
CA GLN A 11 -5.52 -17.06 -24.85
C GLN A 11 -4.20 -16.56 -24.23
N LEU A 12 -3.70 -17.28 -23.26
CA LEU A 12 -2.36 -17.01 -22.70
C LEU A 12 -1.29 -17.26 -23.78
N PRO A 13 -0.20 -16.48 -23.81
CA PRO A 13 0.90 -16.71 -24.74
C PRO A 13 1.49 -18.12 -24.58
N GLU A 14 1.79 -18.79 -25.70
CA GLU A 14 2.36 -20.15 -25.66
C GLU A 14 3.72 -20.19 -24.93
N ASP A 15 4.54 -19.16 -25.14
CA ASP A 15 5.83 -19.02 -24.44
C ASP A 15 5.64 -18.88 -22.93
N PHE A 16 4.58 -18.17 -22.48
CA PHE A 16 4.23 -18.09 -21.06
C PHE A 16 3.85 -19.46 -20.50
N ILE A 17 2.99 -20.21 -21.18
CA ILE A 17 2.57 -21.55 -20.73
C ILE A 17 3.79 -22.49 -20.67
N THR A 18 4.68 -22.42 -21.65
CA THR A 18 5.90 -23.20 -21.69
C THR A 18 6.81 -22.85 -20.51
N LEU A 19 7.02 -21.56 -20.27
CA LEU A 19 7.82 -21.06 -19.16
C LEU A 19 7.27 -21.53 -17.80
N MET A 20 5.95 -21.46 -17.60
CA MET A 20 5.33 -21.91 -16.35
C MET A 20 5.51 -23.41 -16.14
N ARG A 21 5.44 -24.21 -17.19
CA ARG A 21 5.73 -25.66 -17.12
C ARG A 21 7.17 -25.95 -16.75
N GLU A 22 8.11 -25.21 -17.28
CA GLU A 22 9.54 -25.33 -16.93
C GLU A 22 9.80 -24.94 -15.47
N HIS A 23 9.11 -23.92 -14.97
CA HIS A 23 9.31 -23.42 -13.62
C HIS A 23 8.61 -24.25 -12.55
N TYR A 24 7.39 -24.74 -12.79
CA TYR A 24 6.54 -25.32 -11.77
C TYR A 24 6.11 -26.77 -12.05
N GLY A 25 6.47 -27.31 -13.21
CA GLY A 25 5.95 -28.60 -13.66
C GLY A 25 4.56 -28.49 -14.29
N ASN A 26 4.08 -29.60 -14.84
CA ASN A 26 2.82 -29.59 -15.62
C ASN A 26 1.60 -29.28 -14.76
N ASP A 27 1.48 -29.91 -13.58
CA ASP A 27 0.27 -29.83 -12.75
C ASP A 27 0.03 -28.41 -12.18
N ASP A 28 1.08 -27.80 -11.61
CA ASP A 28 0.99 -26.42 -11.07
C ASP A 28 0.83 -25.40 -12.19
N ALA A 29 1.49 -25.58 -13.33
CA ALA A 29 1.35 -24.69 -14.49
C ALA A 29 -0.08 -24.77 -15.08
N GLU A 30 -0.69 -25.96 -15.16
CA GLU A 30 -2.06 -26.13 -15.62
C GLU A 30 -3.04 -25.49 -14.64
N ALA A 31 -2.86 -25.69 -13.35
CA ALA A 31 -3.68 -25.05 -12.31
C ALA A 31 -3.61 -23.53 -12.38
N LEU A 32 -2.39 -22.97 -12.53
CA LEU A 32 -2.17 -21.53 -12.69
C LEU A 32 -2.88 -21.00 -13.96
N CYS A 33 -2.61 -21.59 -15.11
CA CYS A 33 -3.22 -21.17 -16.39
C CYS A 33 -4.75 -21.23 -16.34
N ASN A 34 -5.29 -22.30 -15.76
CA ASN A 34 -6.75 -22.43 -15.60
C ASN A 34 -7.30 -21.35 -14.67
N ALA A 35 -6.65 -21.09 -13.53
CA ALA A 35 -7.05 -20.03 -12.60
C ALA A 35 -7.02 -18.64 -13.26
N LEU A 36 -5.99 -18.34 -14.06
CA LEU A 36 -5.88 -17.06 -14.79
C LEU A 36 -7.02 -16.85 -15.79
N LEU A 37 -7.52 -17.92 -16.40
CA LEU A 37 -8.58 -17.87 -17.43
C LEU A 37 -10.00 -17.94 -16.85
N THR A 38 -10.20 -18.63 -15.72
CA THR A 38 -11.55 -19.02 -15.28
C THR A 38 -11.99 -18.44 -13.94
N THR A 39 -11.05 -17.92 -13.13
CA THR A 39 -11.40 -17.38 -11.81
C THR A 39 -11.38 -15.86 -11.78
N GLU A 40 -12.28 -15.26 -10.99
CA GLU A 40 -12.22 -13.82 -10.69
C GLU A 40 -11.23 -13.55 -9.56
N PRO A 41 -10.55 -12.37 -9.58
CA PRO A 41 -9.70 -11.94 -8.48
C PRO A 41 -10.49 -11.81 -7.16
N GLU A 42 -9.95 -12.32 -6.08
CA GLU A 42 -10.55 -12.14 -4.76
C GLU A 42 -10.47 -10.68 -4.30
N VAL A 43 -11.44 -10.29 -3.51
CA VAL A 43 -11.49 -8.93 -2.93
C VAL A 43 -11.03 -9.00 -1.50
N SER A 44 -10.08 -8.16 -1.13
CA SER A 44 -9.63 -8.04 0.24
C SER A 44 -9.39 -6.59 0.65
N VAL A 45 -9.49 -6.34 1.95
CA VAL A 45 -9.29 -5.03 2.57
C VAL A 45 -8.38 -5.15 3.77
N ARG A 46 -7.67 -4.07 4.07
CA ARG A 46 -6.87 -3.94 5.28
C ARG A 46 -7.34 -2.73 6.07
N LEU A 47 -7.67 -2.95 7.33
CA LEU A 47 -8.17 -1.94 8.24
C LEU A 47 -7.04 -1.08 8.83
N ASN A 48 -7.31 0.19 9.06
CA ASN A 48 -6.46 1.06 9.83
C ASN A 48 -6.84 0.95 11.31
N ARG A 49 -6.17 0.06 12.05
CA ARG A 49 -6.47 -0.24 13.46
C ARG A 49 -6.54 1.01 14.32
N ARG A 50 -5.65 1.98 14.12
CA ARG A 50 -5.62 3.21 14.91
C ARG A 50 -6.87 4.06 14.73
N LYS A 51 -7.38 4.15 13.51
CA LYS A 51 -8.64 4.87 13.22
C LYS A 51 -9.86 4.09 13.68
N ILE A 52 -9.86 2.78 13.56
CA ILE A 52 -10.94 1.93 14.09
C ILE A 52 -11.05 2.11 15.61
N SER A 53 -9.91 2.06 16.35
CA SER A 53 -9.91 2.31 17.79
C SER A 53 -10.50 3.68 18.14
N ALA A 54 -10.08 4.73 17.42
CA ALA A 54 -10.62 6.08 17.64
C ALA A 54 -12.14 6.19 17.36
N ILE A 55 -12.66 5.48 16.34
CA ILE A 55 -14.11 5.40 16.09
C ILE A 55 -14.83 4.73 17.26
N CYS A 56 -14.29 3.62 17.77
CA CYS A 56 -14.90 2.86 18.87
C CYS A 56 -14.93 3.64 20.18
N GLU A 57 -13.91 4.47 20.44
CA GLU A 57 -13.85 5.33 21.64
C GLU A 57 -14.89 6.48 21.59
N THR A 58 -15.20 6.98 20.40
CA THR A 58 -16.11 8.12 20.22
C THR A 58 -17.58 7.74 20.05
N HIS A 59 -17.88 6.47 19.75
CA HIS A 59 -19.25 5.97 19.53
C HIS A 59 -19.63 4.94 20.60
N PRO A 60 -20.61 5.23 21.49
CA PRO A 60 -20.98 4.38 22.63
C PRO A 60 -21.62 3.02 22.25
N ASN A 61 -21.93 2.79 20.99
CA ASN A 61 -22.41 1.52 20.46
C ASN A 61 -21.63 1.16 19.20
N PRO A 62 -20.40 0.60 19.32
CA PRO A 62 -19.72 0.05 18.16
C PRO A 62 -20.54 -1.15 17.65
N PRO A 63 -20.63 -1.36 16.32
CA PRO A 63 -21.43 -2.45 15.74
C PRO A 63 -20.71 -3.81 15.85
N CYS A 64 -20.32 -4.25 17.07
CA CYS A 64 -19.60 -5.51 17.28
C CYS A 64 -20.06 -6.22 18.56
N GLU A 65 -21.17 -6.94 18.48
CA GLU A 65 -21.47 -8.05 19.39
C GLU A 65 -21.05 -9.35 18.72
N GLY A 66 -19.87 -9.88 19.06
CA GLY A 66 -19.40 -11.19 18.58
C GLY A 66 -17.90 -11.39 18.80
N GLY A 67 -17.54 -12.12 19.80
CA GLY A 67 -16.24 -12.44 20.40
C GLY A 67 -15.04 -12.73 19.51
N GLY A 68 -14.53 -11.70 18.83
CA GLY A 68 -13.27 -11.78 18.12
C GLY A 68 -12.81 -10.37 17.73
N MET A 69 -11.75 -9.87 18.36
CA MET A 69 -11.26 -8.49 18.27
C MET A 69 -12.31 -7.42 18.60
N GLN A 70 -12.35 -6.99 19.85
CA GLN A 70 -13.21 -5.88 20.32
C GLN A 70 -12.98 -4.66 19.44
N GLY A 71 -14.05 -4.18 18.77
CA GLY A 71 -14.08 -2.93 18.03
C GLY A 71 -13.98 -3.01 16.51
N LEU A 72 -13.86 -4.18 15.88
CA LEU A 72 -13.84 -4.30 14.43
C LEU A 72 -15.23 -4.67 13.89
N PRO A 73 -15.70 -4.01 12.81
CA PRO A 73 -16.89 -4.44 12.09
C PRO A 73 -16.55 -5.71 11.28
N CYS A 74 -16.57 -6.87 11.94
CA CYS A 74 -16.59 -8.14 11.22
C CYS A 74 -18.00 -8.31 10.67
N GLU A 75 -18.20 -7.90 9.43
CA GLU A 75 -19.45 -8.23 8.72
C GLU A 75 -19.55 -9.74 8.55
N VAL A 76 -20.76 -10.23 8.53
CA VAL A 76 -21.02 -11.66 8.28
C VAL A 76 -20.39 -12.03 6.93
N GLY A 77 -19.48 -13.02 6.93
CA GLY A 77 -18.82 -13.52 5.72
C GLY A 77 -17.42 -12.93 5.44
N TRP A 78 -16.85 -12.14 6.36
CA TRP A 78 -15.44 -11.73 6.25
C TRP A 78 -14.52 -12.80 6.79
N GLU A 79 -13.52 -13.20 5.99
CA GLU A 79 -12.52 -14.20 6.37
C GLU A 79 -11.17 -13.53 6.62
N PRO A 80 -10.51 -13.78 7.77
CA PRO A 80 -9.20 -13.21 8.06
C PRO A 80 -8.15 -13.62 7.02
N VAL A 81 -7.26 -12.69 6.66
CA VAL A 81 -6.04 -12.99 5.91
C VAL A 81 -4.99 -13.52 6.88
N PRO A 82 -4.52 -14.80 6.76
CA PRO A 82 -3.73 -15.47 7.80
C PRO A 82 -2.41 -14.79 8.17
N TRP A 83 -1.84 -14.00 7.26
CA TRP A 83 -0.54 -13.34 7.43
C TRP A 83 -0.62 -11.85 7.73
N CYS A 84 -1.84 -11.27 7.78
CA CYS A 84 -2.05 -9.87 8.09
C CYS A 84 -3.26 -9.71 9.02
N PRO A 85 -3.06 -9.46 10.32
CA PRO A 85 -4.12 -9.56 11.33
C PRO A 85 -5.24 -8.53 11.18
N ASP A 86 -5.00 -7.43 10.46
CA ASP A 86 -6.00 -6.38 10.21
C ASP A 86 -6.60 -6.47 8.80
N ALA A 87 -6.41 -7.60 8.11
CA ALA A 87 -6.86 -7.80 6.75
C ALA A 87 -7.89 -8.93 6.63
N PHE A 88 -8.82 -8.76 5.69
CA PHE A 88 -9.94 -9.67 5.48
C PHE A 88 -10.23 -9.85 4.01
N TYR A 89 -10.55 -11.09 3.62
CA TYR A 89 -11.22 -11.39 2.36
C TYR A 89 -12.70 -11.06 2.48
N LEU A 90 -13.27 -10.52 1.43
CA LEU A 90 -14.69 -10.20 1.33
C LEU A 90 -15.39 -11.20 0.42
N SER A 91 -16.63 -11.58 0.76
CA SER A 91 -17.44 -12.48 -0.06
C SER A 91 -17.87 -11.88 -1.41
N GLU A 92 -17.98 -10.56 -1.47
CA GLU A 92 -18.32 -9.81 -2.68
C GLU A 92 -17.56 -8.47 -2.73
N ARG A 93 -17.55 -7.84 -3.91
CA ARG A 93 -16.94 -6.52 -4.07
C ARG A 93 -17.94 -5.40 -3.81
N PRO A 94 -17.85 -4.69 -2.67
CA PRO A 94 -18.70 -3.54 -2.40
C PRO A 94 -18.40 -2.36 -3.35
N PRO A 95 -19.31 -1.39 -3.44
CA PRO A 95 -19.05 -0.14 -4.18
C PRO A 95 -18.17 0.83 -3.36
N PHE A 96 -16.93 0.44 -3.07
CA PHE A 96 -15.96 1.13 -2.20
C PHE A 96 -15.86 2.63 -2.44
N THR A 97 -15.98 3.08 -3.70
CA THR A 97 -15.87 4.50 -4.07
C THR A 97 -16.88 5.38 -3.34
N PHE A 98 -18.02 4.81 -2.94
CA PHE A 98 -19.07 5.54 -2.24
C PHE A 98 -19.03 5.40 -0.73
N ASP A 99 -17.99 4.76 -0.18
CA ASP A 99 -17.79 4.73 1.26
C ASP A 99 -16.95 5.92 1.73
N PRO A 100 -17.50 6.86 2.51
CA PRO A 100 -16.71 7.95 3.06
C PRO A 100 -15.56 7.49 3.95
N LEU A 101 -15.66 6.31 4.59
CA LEU A 101 -14.60 5.75 5.42
C LEU A 101 -13.36 5.32 4.61
N LEU A 102 -13.52 4.88 3.35
CA LEU A 102 -12.38 4.69 2.44
C LEU A 102 -11.62 6.01 2.23
N HIS A 103 -12.36 7.10 1.96
CA HIS A 103 -11.77 8.42 1.72
C HIS A 103 -11.20 9.06 2.99
N ALA A 104 -11.66 8.62 4.15
CA ALA A 104 -11.06 8.95 5.44
C ALA A 104 -9.84 8.09 5.79
N GLY A 105 -9.50 7.06 4.98
CA GLY A 105 -8.37 6.16 5.20
C GLY A 105 -8.55 5.22 6.40
N VAL A 106 -9.80 4.86 6.72
CA VAL A 106 -10.12 3.88 7.79
C VAL A 106 -9.78 2.46 7.35
N TYR A 107 -9.78 2.21 6.05
CA TYR A 107 -9.31 0.97 5.46
C TYR A 107 -8.70 1.22 4.07
N TYR A 108 -7.98 0.23 3.55
CA TYR A 108 -7.38 0.22 2.23
C TYR A 108 -7.79 -1.05 1.49
N VAL A 109 -8.22 -0.92 0.22
CA VAL A 109 -8.49 -2.09 -0.63
C VAL A 109 -7.16 -2.58 -1.18
N GLN A 110 -6.70 -3.73 -0.72
CA GLN A 110 -5.38 -4.27 -1.04
C GLN A 110 -5.50 -5.76 -1.35
N GLU A 111 -4.76 -6.22 -2.34
CA GLU A 111 -4.62 -7.62 -2.69
C GLU A 111 -3.95 -8.39 -1.55
N ALA A 112 -4.52 -9.54 -1.18
CA ALA A 112 -4.18 -10.25 0.05
C ALA A 112 -2.76 -10.80 0.08
N SER A 113 -2.25 -11.39 -1.02
CA SER A 113 -0.89 -11.94 -1.06
C SER A 113 0.16 -10.86 -0.89
N SER A 114 -0.08 -9.65 -1.42
CA SER A 114 0.82 -8.50 -1.25
C SER A 114 0.95 -8.05 0.22
N MET A 115 -0.01 -8.40 1.07
CA MET A 115 0.04 -8.13 2.51
C MET A 115 0.97 -9.09 3.28
N TYR A 116 1.56 -10.11 2.61
CA TYR A 116 2.54 -11.00 3.23
C TYR A 116 3.77 -10.24 3.75
N VAL A 117 4.04 -9.08 3.20
CA VAL A 117 5.03 -8.12 3.73
C VAL A 117 4.83 -7.87 5.23
N ALA A 118 3.58 -7.91 5.74
CA ALA A 118 3.31 -7.77 7.16
C ALA A 118 3.93 -8.90 8.00
N LYS A 119 3.86 -10.14 7.50
CA LYS A 119 4.49 -11.30 8.16
C LYS A 119 6.01 -11.20 8.15
N LEU A 120 6.61 -10.79 7.01
CA LEU A 120 8.05 -10.62 6.90
C LEU A 120 8.57 -9.54 7.87
N LEU A 121 7.87 -8.41 7.97
CA LEU A 121 8.21 -7.35 8.92
C LEU A 121 8.05 -7.80 10.37
N LYS A 122 7.01 -8.57 10.69
CA LYS A 122 6.82 -9.13 12.03
C LYS A 122 7.94 -10.08 12.42
N ASN A 123 8.43 -10.90 11.47
CA ASN A 123 9.46 -11.91 11.74
C ASN A 123 10.87 -11.33 11.77
N TYR A 124 11.16 -10.34 10.92
CA TYR A 124 12.52 -9.90 10.63
C TYR A 124 12.73 -8.38 10.75
N GLY A 125 11.67 -7.61 10.90
CA GLY A 125 11.71 -6.16 11.00
C GLY A 125 12.21 -5.66 12.34
N PRO A 126 12.46 -4.33 12.47
CA PRO A 126 12.90 -3.73 13.71
C PRO A 126 11.79 -3.72 14.76
N GLU A 127 12.15 -4.00 16.01
CA GLU A 127 11.25 -3.93 17.17
C GLU A 127 11.17 -2.51 17.78
N THR A 128 12.13 -1.66 17.46
CA THR A 128 12.20 -0.26 17.91
C THR A 128 12.02 0.69 16.75
N ALA A 129 11.75 1.96 17.05
CA ALA A 129 11.58 2.99 16.04
C ALA A 129 12.80 3.06 15.09
N CYS A 130 12.55 3.26 13.81
CA CYS A 130 13.53 3.12 12.74
C CYS A 130 13.27 4.09 11.58
N CYS A 131 14.19 4.15 10.63
CA CYS A 131 14.00 4.80 9.34
C CYS A 131 13.74 3.75 8.26
N ALA A 132 12.62 3.85 7.56
CA ALA A 132 12.22 2.94 6.48
C ALA A 132 12.02 3.69 5.16
N LEU A 133 12.32 3.01 4.04
CA LEU A 133 12.07 3.49 2.70
C LEU A 133 11.23 2.46 1.91
N ASP A 134 10.10 2.89 1.37
CA ASP A 134 9.35 2.19 0.32
C ASP A 134 9.69 2.85 -1.01
N LEU A 135 10.51 2.20 -1.84
CA LEU A 135 11.16 2.82 -3.00
C LEU A 135 10.26 2.94 -4.22
N CYS A 136 9.39 1.96 -4.46
CA CYS A 136 8.47 1.89 -5.60
C CYS A 136 7.01 1.85 -5.09
N ALA A 137 6.63 2.86 -4.33
CA ALA A 137 5.54 2.79 -3.37
C ALA A 137 4.13 2.89 -3.94
N ALA A 138 3.95 3.53 -5.11
CA ALA A 138 2.60 3.78 -5.62
C ALA A 138 1.85 2.50 -6.03
N PRO A 139 0.55 2.42 -5.74
CA PRO A 139 -0.34 3.49 -5.26
C PRO A 139 -0.37 3.71 -3.73
N GLY A 140 0.42 2.98 -2.91
CA GLY A 140 0.52 3.20 -1.47
C GLY A 140 0.05 2.03 -0.60
N GLY A 141 -0.26 0.86 -1.19
CA GLY A 141 -0.69 -0.32 -0.44
C GLY A 141 0.35 -0.78 0.58
N LYS A 142 1.62 -0.92 0.16
CA LYS A 142 2.74 -1.30 1.04
C LYS A 142 3.15 -0.17 1.98
N SER A 143 3.20 1.08 1.49
CA SER A 143 3.49 2.25 2.34
C SER A 143 2.48 2.42 3.48
N THR A 144 1.18 2.29 3.22
CA THR A 144 0.14 2.36 4.26
C THR A 144 0.20 1.15 5.20
N LEU A 145 0.62 -0.02 4.71
CA LEU A 145 0.90 -1.20 5.54
C LEU A 145 2.07 -0.92 6.50
N LEU A 146 3.20 -0.44 5.97
CA LEU A 146 4.38 -0.03 6.74
C LEU A 146 4.03 1.00 7.80
N ALA A 147 3.31 2.07 7.44
CA ALA A 147 2.87 3.09 8.39
C ALA A 147 2.02 2.51 9.54
N GLY A 148 1.26 1.44 9.29
CA GLY A 148 0.48 0.74 10.31
C GLY A 148 1.27 -0.20 11.21
N LEU A 149 2.42 -0.72 10.74
CA LEU A 149 3.18 -1.79 11.40
C LEU A 149 4.50 -1.33 12.03
N LEU A 150 5.15 -0.33 11.46
CA LEU A 150 6.41 0.20 12.01
C LEU A 150 6.20 0.70 13.45
N PRO A 151 7.21 0.51 14.33
CA PRO A 151 7.17 1.00 15.70
C PRO A 151 6.92 2.51 15.75
N GLU A 152 6.24 2.94 16.80
CA GLU A 152 5.98 4.37 17.06
C GLU A 152 7.27 5.18 17.11
N GLY A 153 7.24 6.39 16.55
CA GLY A 153 8.42 7.25 16.40
C GLY A 153 9.26 6.98 15.16
N SER A 154 8.96 5.94 14.39
CA SER A 154 9.62 5.66 13.10
C SER A 154 9.39 6.75 12.06
N LEU A 155 10.31 6.81 11.08
CA LEU A 155 10.20 7.63 9.87
C LEU A 155 10.02 6.72 8.66
N LEU A 156 9.00 6.98 7.84
CA LEU A 156 8.76 6.29 6.58
C LEU A 156 8.89 7.28 5.41
N LEU A 157 9.85 7.06 4.53
CA LEU A 157 9.88 7.67 3.21
C LEU A 157 9.17 6.73 2.22
N SER A 158 8.24 7.29 1.43
CA SER A 158 7.53 6.56 0.37
C SER A 158 7.79 7.26 -0.96
N ASN A 159 8.47 6.57 -1.87
CA ASN A 159 8.94 7.15 -3.13
C ASN A 159 8.24 6.54 -4.35
N GLU A 160 8.04 7.36 -5.37
CA GLU A 160 7.54 6.92 -6.67
C GLU A 160 8.09 7.82 -7.78
N PRO A 161 8.83 7.29 -8.78
CA PRO A 161 9.43 8.12 -9.83
C PRO A 161 8.42 8.72 -10.80
N MET A 162 7.28 8.07 -11.02
CA MET A 162 6.26 8.54 -11.96
C MET A 162 5.34 9.57 -11.31
N SER A 163 5.42 10.85 -11.69
CA SER A 163 4.69 11.95 -11.04
C SER A 163 3.17 11.74 -10.91
N LYS A 164 2.52 11.13 -11.91
CA LYS A 164 1.08 10.83 -11.83
C LYS A 164 0.79 9.81 -10.73
N ARG A 165 1.62 8.78 -10.59
CA ARG A 165 1.49 7.76 -9.56
C ARG A 165 1.89 8.30 -8.19
N ALA A 166 2.91 9.17 -8.12
CA ALA A 166 3.32 9.85 -6.88
C ALA A 166 2.19 10.72 -6.29
N ASN A 167 1.37 11.37 -7.13
CA ASN A 167 0.18 12.09 -6.65
C ASN A 167 -0.84 11.16 -5.99
N VAL A 168 -1.08 9.97 -6.56
CA VAL A 168 -1.97 8.95 -5.97
C VAL A 168 -1.41 8.42 -4.65
N LEU A 169 -0.10 8.17 -4.60
CA LEU A 169 0.60 7.78 -3.38
C LEU A 169 0.44 8.83 -2.28
N ALA A 170 0.68 10.10 -2.60
CA ALA A 170 0.53 11.21 -1.65
C ALA A 170 -0.89 11.34 -1.13
N GLU A 171 -1.90 11.18 -2.01
CA GLU A 171 -3.31 11.12 -1.63
C GLU A 171 -3.59 10.00 -0.62
N ASN A 172 -3.17 8.78 -0.95
CA ASN A 172 -3.44 7.61 -0.11
C ASN A 172 -2.70 7.68 1.23
N MET A 173 -1.44 8.13 1.24
CA MET A 173 -0.69 8.35 2.47
C MET A 173 -1.33 9.42 3.35
N GLN A 174 -1.74 10.55 2.77
CA GLN A 174 -2.42 11.62 3.52
C GLN A 174 -3.76 11.15 4.08
N LYS A 175 -4.56 10.38 3.32
CA LYS A 175 -5.79 9.77 3.81
C LYS A 175 -5.52 8.81 4.97
N TRP A 176 -4.51 7.96 4.85
CA TRP A 176 -4.17 6.94 5.84
C TRP A 176 -3.67 7.52 7.16
N THR A 177 -2.74 8.49 7.09
CA THR A 177 -2.04 9.04 8.27
C THR A 177 -2.76 10.21 8.94
N ARG A 178 -3.83 10.75 8.35
CA ARG A 178 -4.59 11.85 8.96
C ARG A 178 -5.48 11.33 10.09
N MET A 179 -5.22 11.82 11.29
CA MET A 179 -5.99 11.50 12.50
C MET A 179 -6.98 12.61 12.83
N PRO A 180 -8.08 12.32 13.57
CA PRO A 180 -9.01 13.35 14.08
C PRO A 180 -8.32 14.28 15.08
N GLU A 181 -7.44 13.74 15.91
CA GLU A 181 -6.63 14.47 16.88
C GLU A 181 -5.21 13.94 16.91
N GLY A 182 -4.24 14.82 17.16
CA GLY A 182 -2.83 14.48 17.25
C GLY A 182 -2.18 14.13 15.91
N GLN A 183 -1.03 13.46 15.98
CA GLN A 183 -0.24 13.03 14.83
C GLN A 183 -0.28 11.50 14.69
N TYR A 184 -0.12 11.03 13.47
CA TYR A 184 0.06 9.61 13.23
C TYR A 184 1.41 9.17 13.81
N PRO A 185 1.49 8.02 14.50
CA PRO A 185 2.68 7.63 15.25
C PRO A 185 3.94 7.39 14.41
N VAL A 186 3.76 7.10 13.13
CA VAL A 186 4.85 6.99 12.15
C VAL A 186 4.85 8.25 11.29
N GLU A 187 5.95 9.00 11.33
CA GLU A 187 6.12 10.17 10.47
C GLU A 187 6.32 9.72 9.03
N SER A 188 5.57 10.31 8.09
CA SER A 188 5.55 9.87 6.70
C SER A 188 5.86 11.03 5.75
N ILE A 189 6.82 10.79 4.85
CA ILE A 189 7.21 11.73 3.79
C ILE A 189 7.05 11.03 2.45
N VAL A 190 6.37 11.69 1.49
CA VAL A 190 6.24 11.18 0.11
C VAL A 190 7.17 11.93 -0.81
N THR A 191 7.88 11.20 -1.68
CA THR A 191 8.87 11.76 -2.62
C THR A 191 8.60 11.30 -4.04
N ASN A 192 9.10 12.09 -5.02
CA ASN A 192 8.95 11.79 -6.45
C ASN A 192 10.32 11.87 -7.14
N ASN A 193 11.09 10.76 -7.03
CA ASN A 193 12.49 10.71 -7.43
C ASN A 193 12.85 9.36 -8.04
N TYR A 194 13.90 9.31 -8.85
CA TYR A 194 14.49 8.05 -9.30
C TYR A 194 15.38 7.44 -8.19
N PRO A 195 15.62 6.11 -8.18
CA PRO A 195 16.50 5.46 -7.20
C PRO A 195 17.89 6.10 -7.10
N ALA A 196 18.47 6.50 -8.23
CA ALA A 196 19.78 7.16 -8.28
C ALA A 196 19.83 8.53 -7.56
N ASP A 197 18.68 9.19 -7.36
CA ASP A 197 18.64 10.49 -6.65
C ASP A 197 18.90 10.34 -5.15
N PHE A 198 18.89 9.10 -4.63
CA PHE A 198 19.16 8.78 -3.22
C PHE A 198 20.65 8.69 -2.88
N GLY A 199 21.56 9.14 -3.75
CA GLY A 199 23.01 9.05 -3.54
C GLY A 199 23.55 9.63 -2.21
N ALA A 200 22.83 10.59 -1.60
CA ALA A 200 23.19 11.16 -0.31
C ALA A 200 22.80 10.31 0.92
N PHE A 201 22.08 9.18 0.73
CA PHE A 201 21.46 8.43 1.82
C PHE A 201 22.25 7.20 2.27
N SER A 202 23.57 7.19 2.14
CA SER A 202 24.39 6.05 2.56
C SER A 202 24.07 5.63 4.00
N ASN A 203 23.79 4.34 4.20
CA ASN A 203 23.47 3.71 5.49
C ASN A 203 22.40 4.45 6.31
N CYS A 204 21.34 4.93 5.64
CA CYS A 204 20.28 5.71 6.27
C CYS A 204 19.06 4.91 6.70
N PHE A 205 18.78 3.78 6.05
CA PHE A 205 17.54 3.04 6.27
C PHE A 205 17.79 1.70 6.93
N ASP A 206 16.98 1.40 7.95
CA ASP A 206 16.94 0.11 8.64
C ASP A 206 16.11 -0.91 7.85
N VAL A 207 15.09 -0.42 7.13
CA VAL A 207 14.20 -1.20 6.27
C VAL A 207 14.08 -0.56 4.90
N LEU A 208 14.27 -1.36 3.87
CA LEU A 208 14.02 -1.02 2.47
C LEU A 208 12.96 -1.96 1.92
N VAL A 209 11.86 -1.43 1.41
CA VAL A 209 10.83 -2.18 0.69
C VAL A 209 10.88 -1.80 -0.78
N THR A 210 10.95 -2.79 -1.66
CA THR A 210 10.96 -2.57 -3.12
C THR A 210 9.96 -3.48 -3.79
N ASP A 211 8.80 -2.93 -4.16
CA ASP A 211 7.86 -3.57 -5.08
C ASP A 211 8.23 -3.15 -6.49
N VAL A 212 9.20 -3.86 -7.05
CA VAL A 212 9.88 -3.42 -8.27
C VAL A 212 8.97 -3.52 -9.49
N PRO A 213 9.14 -2.62 -10.50
CA PRO A 213 8.46 -2.77 -11.79
C PRO A 213 8.79 -4.12 -12.41
N CYS A 214 7.77 -4.87 -12.82
CA CYS A 214 7.89 -6.24 -13.30
C CYS A 214 7.10 -6.47 -14.60
N SER A 215 7.18 -7.66 -15.18
CA SER A 215 6.47 -8.04 -16.42
C SER A 215 4.94 -8.06 -16.28
N GLY A 216 4.41 -8.02 -15.04
CA GLY A 216 3.00 -7.79 -14.78
C GLY A 216 2.09 -9.01 -14.96
N GLU A 217 2.61 -10.23 -14.86
CA GLU A 217 1.85 -11.49 -15.04
C GLU A 217 0.66 -11.60 -14.07
N GLY A 218 0.79 -11.07 -12.84
CA GLY A 218 -0.29 -10.98 -11.85
C GLY A 218 -1.47 -10.08 -12.27
N MET A 219 -1.31 -9.30 -13.35
CA MET A 219 -2.39 -8.48 -13.92
C MET A 219 -3.23 -9.20 -14.97
N PHE A 220 -2.85 -10.41 -15.41
CA PHE A 220 -3.49 -11.12 -16.52
C PHE A 220 -5.01 -11.32 -16.34
N ARG A 221 -5.48 -11.50 -15.11
CA ARG A 221 -6.92 -11.61 -14.84
C ARG A 221 -7.69 -10.28 -14.95
N LYS A 222 -6.99 -9.15 -14.89
CA LYS A 222 -7.57 -7.80 -14.80
C LYS A 222 -7.36 -6.96 -16.04
N ASP A 223 -6.29 -7.22 -16.79
CA ASP A 223 -5.84 -6.39 -17.89
C ASP A 223 -5.44 -7.25 -19.09
N GLU A 224 -6.27 -7.24 -20.12
CA GLU A 224 -6.01 -7.94 -21.37
C GLU A 224 -4.77 -7.38 -22.09
N GLN A 225 -4.44 -6.11 -21.87
CA GLN A 225 -3.27 -5.49 -22.48
C GLN A 225 -1.98 -6.07 -21.86
N ALA A 226 -1.97 -6.38 -20.56
CA ALA A 226 -0.83 -7.03 -19.91
C ALA A 226 -0.51 -8.39 -20.54
N VAL A 227 -1.53 -9.16 -20.93
CA VAL A 227 -1.35 -10.43 -21.66
C VAL A 227 -0.79 -10.19 -23.05
N ALA A 228 -1.33 -9.21 -23.79
CA ALA A 228 -0.93 -8.91 -25.17
C ALA A 228 0.49 -8.35 -25.27
N GLU A 229 0.96 -7.63 -24.28
CA GLU A 229 2.29 -7.03 -24.24
C GLU A 229 3.38 -7.97 -23.65
N TRP A 230 2.97 -9.08 -23.04
CA TRP A 230 3.90 -10.01 -22.42
C TRP A 230 4.80 -10.70 -23.46
N SER A 231 6.09 -10.80 -23.16
CA SER A 231 7.07 -11.56 -23.94
C SER A 231 8.30 -11.85 -23.09
N MET A 232 9.06 -12.90 -23.45
CA MET A 232 10.36 -13.20 -22.82
C MET A 232 11.33 -12.02 -22.86
N GLY A 233 11.34 -11.26 -23.96
CA GLY A 233 12.16 -10.05 -24.08
C GLY A 233 11.76 -8.99 -23.03
N ASN A 234 10.47 -8.84 -22.75
CA ASN A 234 9.97 -7.93 -21.74
C ASN A 234 10.31 -8.40 -20.30
N VAL A 235 10.20 -9.71 -20.03
CA VAL A 235 10.66 -10.33 -18.78
C VAL A 235 12.13 -10.00 -18.51
N MET A 236 13.02 -10.31 -19.47
CA MET A 236 14.46 -10.05 -19.29
C MET A 236 14.81 -8.57 -19.15
N MET A 237 14.08 -7.68 -19.83
CA MET A 237 14.23 -6.23 -19.65
C MET A 237 13.81 -5.82 -18.23
N CYS A 238 12.76 -6.42 -17.67
CA CYS A 238 12.35 -6.17 -16.28
C CYS A 238 13.39 -6.66 -15.29
N VAL A 239 13.97 -7.87 -15.48
CA VAL A 239 15.06 -8.39 -14.66
C VAL A 239 16.22 -7.38 -14.56
N GLU A 240 16.72 -6.88 -15.69
CA GLU A 240 17.83 -5.91 -15.69
C GLU A 240 17.45 -4.56 -15.05
N ARG A 241 16.22 -4.10 -15.26
CA ARG A 241 15.70 -2.89 -14.61
C ARG A 241 15.66 -3.05 -13.10
N GLN A 242 15.18 -4.17 -12.59
CA GLN A 242 15.11 -4.50 -11.17
C GLN A 242 16.50 -4.52 -10.54
N ARG A 243 17.47 -5.16 -11.19
CA ARG A 243 18.86 -5.16 -10.75
C ARG A 243 19.48 -3.76 -10.74
N THR A 244 19.18 -2.94 -11.74
CA THR A 244 19.63 -1.54 -11.78
C THR A 244 19.07 -0.74 -10.61
N ILE A 245 17.75 -0.83 -10.34
CA ILE A 245 17.09 -0.17 -9.20
C ILE A 245 17.77 -0.56 -7.89
N LEU A 246 18.06 -1.85 -7.71
CA LEU A 246 18.68 -2.35 -6.49
C LEU A 246 20.15 -1.90 -6.35
N ARG A 247 20.94 -1.89 -7.43
CA ARG A 247 22.31 -1.34 -7.39
C ARG A 247 22.32 0.14 -6.99
N ASP A 248 21.39 0.93 -7.55
CA ASP A 248 21.32 2.37 -7.31
C ASP A 248 20.98 2.70 -5.84
N ILE A 249 20.18 1.84 -5.16
CA ILE A 249 19.71 2.12 -3.80
C ILE A 249 20.42 1.33 -2.70
N TRP A 250 21.19 0.29 -3.04
CA TRP A 250 21.75 -0.64 -2.06
C TRP A 250 22.59 0.02 -0.96
N HIS A 251 23.34 1.06 -1.31
CA HIS A 251 24.15 1.83 -0.36
C HIS A 251 23.32 2.52 0.72
N ALA A 252 22.03 2.77 0.46
CA ALA A 252 21.14 3.44 1.39
C ALA A 252 20.63 2.55 2.53
N LEU A 253 20.63 1.22 2.30
CA LEU A 253 20.32 0.24 3.33
C LEU A 253 21.53 0.04 4.24
N LYS A 254 21.34 0.09 5.56
CA LYS A 254 22.38 -0.16 6.56
C LYS A 254 22.89 -1.59 6.48
N PRO A 255 24.17 -1.84 6.89
CA PRO A 255 24.59 -3.18 7.28
C PRO A 255 23.64 -3.76 8.34
N GLY A 256 23.26 -5.02 8.21
CA GLY A 256 22.24 -5.66 9.06
C GLY A 256 20.79 -5.22 8.77
N GLY A 257 20.56 -4.25 7.85
CA GLY A 257 19.24 -3.78 7.46
C GLY A 257 18.44 -4.81 6.68
N LEU A 258 17.12 -4.68 6.72
CA LEU A 258 16.18 -5.59 6.05
C LEU A 258 15.74 -5.02 4.70
N LEU A 259 15.98 -5.76 3.62
CA LEU A 259 15.30 -5.58 2.35
C LEU A 259 14.07 -6.50 2.28
N VAL A 260 12.91 -5.96 1.93
CA VAL A 260 11.75 -6.72 1.46
C VAL A 260 11.63 -6.49 -0.04
N TYR A 261 12.03 -7.48 -0.82
CA TYR A 261 11.93 -7.50 -2.28
C TYR A 261 10.62 -8.13 -2.70
N SER A 262 9.89 -7.55 -3.64
CA SER A 262 8.64 -8.14 -4.14
C SER A 262 8.34 -7.78 -5.60
N THR A 263 7.56 -8.66 -6.24
CA THR A 263 7.01 -8.49 -7.59
C THR A 263 5.57 -9.04 -7.63
N CYS A 264 4.83 -8.69 -8.68
CA CYS A 264 3.56 -9.32 -9.00
C CYS A 264 3.68 -10.19 -10.26
N THR A 265 4.72 -11.03 -10.35
CA THR A 265 4.91 -11.99 -11.44
C THR A 265 4.93 -13.42 -10.94
N PHE A 266 5.05 -14.37 -11.88
CA PHE A 266 5.14 -15.80 -11.60
C PHE A 266 6.47 -16.39 -12.09
N ASN A 267 7.24 -15.66 -12.91
CA ASN A 267 8.48 -16.19 -13.48
C ASN A 267 9.65 -16.07 -12.49
N ARG A 268 10.43 -17.14 -12.40
CA ARG A 268 11.57 -17.22 -11.48
C ARG A 268 12.70 -16.26 -11.81
N PHE A 269 12.81 -15.78 -13.06
CA PHE A 269 13.85 -14.85 -13.46
C PHE A 269 13.76 -13.51 -12.71
N GLU A 270 12.55 -13.00 -12.57
CA GLU A 270 12.28 -11.75 -11.84
C GLU A 270 12.19 -11.99 -10.33
N ASP A 271 11.93 -13.20 -9.88
CA ASP A 271 11.62 -13.58 -8.52
C ASP A 271 12.81 -14.24 -7.83
N GLU A 272 12.86 -15.58 -7.74
CA GLU A 272 13.87 -16.32 -6.99
C GLU A 272 15.30 -16.08 -7.52
N ASP A 273 15.47 -15.95 -8.85
CA ASP A 273 16.80 -15.73 -9.44
C ASP A 273 17.33 -14.33 -9.12
N ASN A 274 16.45 -13.32 -9.08
CA ASN A 274 16.82 -11.98 -8.60
C ASN A 274 17.10 -11.97 -7.10
N ALA A 275 16.33 -12.70 -6.27
CA ALA A 275 16.63 -12.82 -4.85
C ALA A 275 18.01 -13.46 -4.61
N ARG A 276 18.34 -14.52 -5.36
CA ARG A 276 19.68 -15.14 -5.32
C ARG A 276 20.77 -14.18 -5.79
N TRP A 277 20.50 -13.43 -6.88
CA TRP A 277 21.43 -12.43 -7.40
C TRP A 277 21.70 -11.32 -6.37
N ILE A 278 20.69 -10.84 -5.64
CA ILE A 278 20.87 -9.88 -4.54
C ILE A 278 21.83 -10.45 -3.49
N CYS A 279 21.63 -11.72 -3.10
CA CYS A 279 22.48 -12.35 -2.10
C CYS A 279 23.94 -12.48 -2.57
N SER A 280 24.17 -12.91 -3.82
CA SER A 280 25.52 -13.16 -4.34
C SER A 280 26.26 -11.88 -4.71
N GLU A 281 25.60 -10.92 -5.35
CA GLU A 281 26.27 -9.75 -5.95
C GLU A 281 26.27 -8.52 -5.05
N LEU A 282 25.27 -8.39 -4.17
CA LEU A 282 25.13 -7.23 -3.29
C LEU A 282 25.53 -7.53 -1.84
N GLY A 283 25.90 -8.76 -1.51
CA GLY A 283 26.34 -9.17 -0.18
C GLY A 283 25.15 -9.19 0.81
N ALA A 284 24.29 -10.20 0.69
CA ALA A 284 23.13 -10.34 1.55
C ALA A 284 22.80 -11.80 1.83
N GLU A 285 21.92 -12.03 2.79
CA GLU A 285 21.40 -13.35 3.19
C GLU A 285 19.89 -13.39 2.99
N LEU A 286 19.38 -14.42 2.30
CA LEU A 286 17.97 -14.71 2.18
C LEU A 286 17.45 -15.33 3.48
N LEU A 287 16.48 -14.67 4.12
CA LEU A 287 15.90 -15.13 5.39
C LEU A 287 14.62 -15.94 5.18
N GLU A 288 13.72 -15.46 4.35
CA GLU A 288 12.45 -16.11 4.01
C GLU A 288 12.00 -15.64 2.62
N GLU A 289 11.45 -16.53 1.82
CA GLU A 289 10.77 -16.18 0.57
C GLU A 289 9.43 -16.89 0.44
N ARG A 290 8.49 -16.28 -0.27
CA ARG A 290 7.18 -16.86 -0.54
C ARG A 290 6.70 -16.47 -1.92
N HIS A 291 6.26 -17.49 -2.67
CA HIS A 291 5.62 -17.32 -3.97
C HIS A 291 4.15 -17.75 -3.88
N PHE A 292 3.23 -16.86 -4.19
CA PHE A 292 1.79 -17.09 -4.25
C PHE A 292 1.40 -17.28 -5.71
N LEU A 293 0.83 -18.43 -6.05
CA LEU A 293 0.38 -18.75 -7.40
C LEU A 293 -1.14 -18.91 -7.42
N PRO A 294 -1.87 -18.19 -8.29
CA PRO A 294 -3.28 -18.47 -8.54
C PRO A 294 -3.53 -19.94 -8.87
N GLY A 295 -4.60 -20.49 -8.34
CA GLY A 295 -4.91 -21.94 -8.47
C GLY A 295 -4.33 -22.81 -7.35
N ARG A 296 -3.20 -22.40 -6.77
CA ARG A 296 -2.62 -23.03 -5.59
C ARG A 296 -2.88 -22.21 -4.32
N ASP A 297 -2.71 -20.91 -4.41
CA ASP A 297 -2.86 -19.96 -3.30
C ASP A 297 -4.04 -19.01 -3.55
N ARG A 298 -4.64 -18.50 -2.48
CA ARG A 298 -5.61 -17.40 -2.56
C ARG A 298 -4.89 -16.09 -2.84
N GLY A 299 -5.27 -15.41 -3.93
CA GLY A 299 -4.69 -14.13 -4.32
C GLY A 299 -4.50 -14.03 -5.83
N GLU A 300 -3.83 -12.97 -6.25
CA GLU A 300 -3.63 -12.64 -7.67
C GLU A 300 -2.26 -13.06 -8.20
N GLY A 301 -1.40 -13.52 -7.30
CA GLY A 301 -0.02 -13.85 -7.58
C GLY A 301 0.94 -12.78 -7.09
N PHE A 302 1.92 -13.21 -6.32
CA PHE A 302 2.87 -12.33 -5.67
C PHE A 302 4.09 -13.10 -5.22
N TYR A 303 5.24 -12.55 -5.46
CA TYR A 303 6.48 -13.02 -4.87
C TYR A 303 7.01 -11.99 -3.88
N CYS A 304 7.55 -12.46 -2.76
CA CYS A 304 8.28 -11.61 -1.84
C CYS A 304 9.36 -12.38 -1.10
N ALA A 305 10.46 -11.68 -0.81
CA ALA A 305 11.60 -12.19 -0.08
C ALA A 305 12.05 -11.18 0.99
N ALA A 306 12.33 -11.69 2.18
CA ALA A 306 13.04 -10.98 3.24
C ALA A 306 14.54 -11.29 3.12
N ILE A 307 15.33 -10.26 2.92
CA ILE A 307 16.77 -10.37 2.65
C ILE A 307 17.50 -9.44 3.60
N ARG A 308 18.54 -9.93 4.29
CA ARG A 308 19.37 -9.18 5.24
C ARG A 308 20.67 -8.76 4.56
N LYS A 309 20.98 -7.46 4.52
CA LYS A 309 22.29 -6.97 4.09
C LYS A 309 23.36 -7.47 5.07
N THR A 310 24.39 -8.14 4.55
CA THR A 310 25.51 -8.59 5.40
C THR A 310 26.44 -7.42 5.75
N GLU A 311 27.13 -7.54 6.86
CA GLU A 311 28.18 -6.58 7.24
C GLU A 311 29.41 -6.79 6.34
N GLY A 312 29.82 -5.77 5.59
CA GLY A 312 31.08 -5.78 4.81
C GLY A 312 32.26 -5.41 5.70
N ALA A 313 33.46 -5.87 5.35
CA ALA A 313 34.70 -5.53 6.07
C ALA A 313 35.00 -4.02 6.06
N GLU A 314 34.46 -3.26 5.10
CA GLU A 314 34.60 -1.81 4.97
C GLU A 314 33.55 -1.02 5.80
N ASP A 315 32.47 -1.68 6.24
CA ASP A 315 31.37 -1.06 6.99
C ASP A 315 31.65 -0.97 8.50
N VAL A 316 32.64 -1.69 9.00
CA VAL A 316 32.97 -1.79 10.45
C VAL A 316 33.52 -0.47 11.03
N GLU A 317 34.16 0.37 10.20
CA GLU A 317 34.65 1.68 10.65
C GLU A 317 33.56 2.78 10.73
N ILE A 318 32.44 2.60 10.02
CA ILE A 318 31.35 3.59 9.94
C ILE A 318 30.28 3.34 11.03
N SER A 319 30.24 2.14 11.61
CA SER A 319 29.22 1.73 12.60
C SER A 319 29.39 2.37 13.99
N SER A 320 30.47 3.13 14.24
CA SER A 320 30.71 3.80 15.53
C SER A 320 29.96 5.13 15.71
N GLU A 321 29.29 5.66 14.68
CA GLU A 321 28.37 6.82 14.75
C GLU A 321 26.90 6.42 14.53
N ALA A 322 26.44 5.36 15.17
CA ALA A 322 25.01 5.14 15.35
C ALA A 322 24.51 6.23 16.31
N GLY A 323 24.27 7.43 15.77
CA GLY A 323 23.55 8.49 16.48
C GLY A 323 22.24 7.95 17.00
N ASP A 324 21.73 8.48 18.11
CA ASP A 324 20.41 8.12 18.58
C ASP A 324 19.37 8.31 17.46
N LEU A 325 18.30 7.55 17.48
CA LEU A 325 17.27 7.59 16.43
C LEU A 325 16.75 9.02 16.11
N PRO A 326 16.54 9.93 17.09
CA PRO A 326 16.18 11.32 16.81
C PRO A 326 17.18 12.04 15.92
N ALA A 327 18.48 11.86 16.14
CA ALA A 327 19.53 12.46 15.32
C ALA A 327 19.56 11.86 13.90
N GLN A 328 19.44 10.54 13.78
CA GLN A 328 19.34 9.85 12.48
C GLN A 328 18.13 10.31 11.70
N LYS A 329 16.94 10.32 12.31
CA LYS A 329 15.69 10.76 11.72
C LYS A 329 15.79 12.21 11.22
N THR A 330 16.33 13.11 12.05
CA THR A 330 16.57 14.51 11.67
C THR A 330 17.51 14.61 10.48
N SER A 331 18.57 13.80 10.43
CA SER A 331 19.50 13.73 9.30
C SER A 331 18.82 13.28 8.02
N VAL A 332 18.01 12.21 8.07
CA VAL A 332 17.25 11.71 6.89
C VAL A 332 16.26 12.75 6.39
N ILE A 333 15.50 13.39 7.28
CA ILE A 333 14.55 14.45 6.90
C ILE A 333 15.29 15.61 6.24
N ARG A 334 16.38 16.08 6.82
CA ARG A 334 17.17 17.17 6.25
C ARG A 334 17.75 16.84 4.88
N LYS A 335 18.29 15.62 4.71
CA LYS A 335 18.75 15.12 3.40
C LYS A 335 17.60 15.12 2.41
N ALA A 336 16.44 14.57 2.76
CA ALA A 336 15.27 14.54 1.89
C ALA A 336 14.84 15.95 1.46
N GLN A 337 14.78 16.92 2.39
CA GLN A 337 14.42 18.31 2.10
C GLN A 337 15.43 19.01 1.18
N CYS A 338 16.71 18.64 1.24
CA CYS A 338 17.76 19.28 0.45
C CYS A 338 17.97 18.65 -0.93
N THR A 339 17.70 17.35 -1.10
CA THR A 339 18.10 16.58 -2.29
C THR A 339 16.96 15.94 -3.05
N LEU A 340 15.81 15.72 -2.41
CA LEU A 340 14.68 15.03 -3.03
C LEU A 340 13.53 15.99 -3.35
N ARG A 341 12.77 15.65 -4.36
CA ARG A 341 11.49 16.31 -4.66
C ARG A 341 10.44 15.73 -3.73
N LEU A 342 10.02 16.51 -2.74
CA LEU A 342 8.95 16.14 -1.82
C LEU A 342 7.58 16.41 -2.44
N MET A 343 6.63 15.53 -2.16
CA MET A 343 5.24 15.74 -2.52
C MET A 343 4.56 16.57 -1.42
N PRO A 344 3.91 17.69 -1.79
CA PRO A 344 3.22 18.52 -0.80
C PRO A 344 1.97 17.80 -0.25
N GLN A 345 1.62 18.11 0.99
CA GLN A 345 0.28 17.77 1.48
C GLN A 345 -0.76 18.57 0.69
N ALA A 346 -1.83 17.90 0.25
CA ALA A 346 -2.87 18.54 -0.52
C ALA A 346 -3.64 19.61 0.31
N PHE A 347 -3.71 19.41 1.62
CA PHE A 347 -4.32 20.36 2.56
C PHE A 347 -3.97 19.98 4.00
N VAL A 348 -4.18 20.92 4.91
CA VAL A 348 -4.16 20.71 6.36
C VAL A 348 -5.59 20.82 6.88
N CYS A 349 -5.97 19.95 7.82
CA CYS A 349 -7.24 20.05 8.53
C CYS A 349 -7.09 21.01 9.70
N GLU A 350 -7.90 22.06 9.71
CA GLU A 350 -7.86 23.11 10.73
C GLU A 350 -9.28 23.51 11.14
N GLY A 351 -9.39 24.19 12.28
CA GLY A 351 -10.63 24.76 12.78
C GLY A 351 -11.56 23.74 13.42
N SER A 352 -12.84 24.07 13.51
CA SER A 352 -13.85 23.24 14.19
C SER A 352 -14.17 22.00 13.37
N LEU A 353 -14.37 20.88 14.05
CA LEU A 353 -14.86 19.65 13.42
C LEU A 353 -16.37 19.78 13.12
N VAL A 354 -16.77 19.39 11.93
CA VAL A 354 -18.16 19.36 11.49
C VAL A 354 -18.50 17.96 11.01
N GLU A 355 -19.38 17.30 11.76
CA GLU A 355 -19.82 15.95 11.43
C GLU A 355 -20.85 15.98 10.30
N LEU A 356 -20.68 15.12 9.31
CA LEU A 356 -21.54 15.01 8.14
C LEU A 356 -22.36 13.72 8.18
N SER A 357 -23.61 13.78 7.73
CA SER A 357 -24.36 12.58 7.36
C SER A 357 -23.70 11.89 6.15
N TYR A 358 -24.08 10.64 5.88
CA TYR A 358 -23.57 9.90 4.72
C TYR A 358 -23.77 10.66 3.40
N ASP A 359 -24.96 11.19 3.16
CA ASP A 359 -25.29 11.92 1.91
C ASP A 359 -24.51 13.25 1.81
N GLN A 360 -24.34 13.96 2.93
CA GLN A 360 -23.51 15.16 2.99
C GLN A 360 -22.04 14.85 2.76
N ALA A 361 -21.53 13.73 3.28
CA ALA A 361 -20.16 13.28 3.05
C ALA A 361 -19.94 12.94 1.57
N LEU A 362 -20.88 12.25 0.91
CA LEU A 362 -20.80 12.00 -0.53
C LEU A 362 -20.84 13.30 -1.36
N SER A 363 -21.72 14.24 -1.02
CA SER A 363 -21.76 15.55 -1.67
C SER A 363 -20.44 16.29 -1.49
N TYR A 364 -19.84 16.22 -0.28
CA TYR A 364 -18.51 16.77 -0.03
C TYR A 364 -17.44 16.13 -0.93
N LEU A 365 -17.38 14.80 -0.99
CA LEU A 365 -16.41 14.06 -1.78
C LEU A 365 -16.59 14.26 -3.30
N ARG A 366 -17.76 14.70 -3.74
CA ARG A 366 -18.07 15.08 -5.13
C ARG A 366 -17.82 16.57 -5.42
N ARG A 367 -17.43 17.34 -4.40
CA ARG A 367 -17.31 18.80 -4.45
C ARG A 367 -18.61 19.52 -4.74
N GLU A 368 -19.71 18.96 -4.33
CA GLU A 368 -21.03 19.60 -4.38
C GLU A 368 -21.19 20.55 -3.20
N ALA A 369 -22.22 21.39 -3.27
CA ALA A 369 -22.56 22.32 -2.20
C ALA A 369 -23.12 21.59 -0.97
N ILE A 370 -22.64 21.96 0.22
CA ILE A 370 -23.08 21.37 1.48
C ILE A 370 -23.86 22.42 2.28
N ARG A 371 -25.12 22.10 2.57
CA ARG A 371 -25.96 22.91 3.44
C ARG A 371 -25.97 22.28 4.84
N VAL A 372 -25.18 22.85 5.71
CA VAL A 372 -25.07 22.47 7.12
C VAL A 372 -24.65 23.71 7.90
N ASP A 373 -25.19 23.88 9.10
CA ASP A 373 -24.76 24.95 9.98
C ASP A 373 -23.33 24.69 10.47
N ALA A 374 -22.48 25.69 10.28
CA ALA A 374 -21.10 25.60 10.65
C ALA A 374 -20.56 26.94 11.15
N PRO A 375 -19.59 26.96 12.07
CA PRO A 375 -18.89 28.16 12.48
C PRO A 375 -18.28 28.88 11.26
N LYS A 376 -18.24 30.22 11.32
CA LYS A 376 -17.54 30.99 10.27
C LYS A 376 -16.04 30.80 10.37
N GLY A 377 -15.39 30.48 9.26
CA GLY A 377 -13.94 30.26 9.18
C GLY A 377 -13.56 28.87 8.73
N PRO A 378 -12.29 28.45 8.94
CA PRO A 378 -11.82 27.10 8.61
C PRO A 378 -12.58 26.05 9.42
N VAL A 379 -12.95 24.95 8.77
CA VAL A 379 -13.59 23.78 9.40
C VAL A 379 -12.99 22.52 8.80
N THR A 380 -12.94 21.45 9.59
CA THR A 380 -12.62 20.09 9.14
C THR A 380 -13.90 19.29 9.07
N LEU A 381 -14.21 18.73 7.89
CA LEU A 381 -15.39 17.92 7.68
C LEU A 381 -15.08 16.47 8.03
N CYS A 382 -15.96 15.86 8.83
CA CYS A 382 -15.78 14.51 9.34
C CYS A 382 -16.98 13.62 8.97
N TYR A 383 -16.73 12.32 8.92
CA TYR A 383 -17.76 11.29 8.87
C TYR A 383 -17.42 10.20 9.88
N LYS A 384 -18.37 9.89 10.78
CA LYS A 384 -18.16 8.99 11.93
C LYS A 384 -16.91 9.37 12.74
N GLY A 385 -16.73 10.68 12.99
CA GLY A 385 -15.58 11.23 13.70
C GLY A 385 -14.27 11.26 12.90
N MET A 386 -14.21 10.65 11.70
CA MET A 386 -13.00 10.60 10.89
C MET A 386 -12.91 11.77 9.90
N PRO A 387 -11.78 12.50 9.86
CA PRO A 387 -11.64 13.66 9.00
C PRO A 387 -11.60 13.27 7.51
N LEU A 388 -12.48 13.89 6.74
CA LEU A 388 -12.50 13.77 5.26
C LEU A 388 -11.65 14.86 4.60
N GLY A 389 -11.69 16.09 5.12
CA GLY A 389 -10.93 17.18 4.55
C GLY A 389 -11.41 18.57 4.97
N PRO A 390 -10.82 19.63 4.35
CA PRO A 390 -11.06 21.01 4.73
C PRO A 390 -12.34 21.59 4.12
N GLY A 391 -12.92 22.55 4.82
CA GLY A 391 -13.98 23.41 4.35
C GLY A 391 -13.87 24.81 4.92
N LYS A 392 -14.72 25.73 4.44
CA LYS A 392 -14.87 27.05 5.03
C LYS A 392 -16.34 27.29 5.37
N GLY A 393 -16.64 27.31 6.65
CA GLY A 393 -17.97 27.63 7.16
C GLY A 393 -18.32 29.11 6.91
N VAL A 394 -19.57 29.35 6.50
CA VAL A 394 -20.13 30.72 6.30
C VAL A 394 -21.45 30.93 7.04
N GLY A 395 -21.75 30.09 8.02
CA GLY A 395 -22.95 30.08 8.82
C GLY A 395 -23.86 28.91 8.45
N ASN A 396 -24.73 29.06 7.47
CA ASN A 396 -25.74 28.08 7.06
C ASN A 396 -25.28 27.13 5.93
N ARG A 397 -24.01 27.21 5.51
CA ARG A 397 -23.42 26.35 4.50
C ARG A 397 -21.89 26.29 4.67
N ILE A 398 -21.27 25.34 3.99
CA ILE A 398 -19.82 25.19 3.91
C ILE A 398 -19.38 25.32 2.46
N ASN A 399 -18.37 26.16 2.22
CA ASN A 399 -17.64 26.14 0.96
C ASN A 399 -16.72 24.93 0.94
N ASN A 400 -16.92 24.08 -0.05
CA ASN A 400 -16.22 22.81 -0.19
C ASN A 400 -14.80 23.05 -0.72
N LEU A 401 -13.78 22.69 0.07
CA LEU A 401 -12.37 22.82 -0.27
C LEU A 401 -11.70 21.47 -0.55
N TYR A 402 -12.49 20.40 -0.76
CA TYR A 402 -11.94 19.09 -1.13
C TYR A 402 -11.12 19.18 -2.41
N PRO A 403 -9.94 18.53 -2.49
CA PRO A 403 -9.09 18.61 -3.68
C PRO A 403 -9.81 18.14 -4.95
N GLU A 404 -9.72 18.92 -6.03
CA GLU A 404 -10.38 18.60 -7.30
C GLU A 404 -9.94 17.26 -7.87
N ALA A 405 -8.65 16.93 -7.72
CA ALA A 405 -8.09 15.67 -8.20
C ALA A 405 -8.68 14.43 -7.51
N TRP A 406 -9.13 14.59 -6.25
CA TRP A 406 -9.60 13.49 -5.40
C TRP A 406 -11.11 13.27 -5.47
N ARG A 407 -11.84 14.14 -6.16
CA ARG A 407 -13.30 14.07 -6.20
C ARG A 407 -13.82 12.78 -6.83
N ILE A 408 -14.91 12.26 -6.29
CA ILE A 408 -15.66 11.16 -6.90
C ILE A 408 -16.32 11.64 -8.19
N ARG A 409 -15.99 11.00 -9.31
CA ARG A 409 -16.54 11.31 -10.65
C ARG A 409 -17.59 10.31 -11.13
N THR A 410 -17.59 9.13 -10.49
CA THR A 410 -18.47 8.02 -10.85
C THR A 410 -19.91 8.31 -10.42
N THR A 411 -20.89 7.87 -11.22
CA THR A 411 -22.31 7.96 -10.85
C THR A 411 -22.60 7.06 -9.66
N TYR A 412 -23.35 7.59 -8.69
CA TYR A 412 -23.79 6.83 -7.52
C TYR A 412 -24.66 5.64 -7.92
N THR A 413 -24.36 4.45 -7.39
CA THR A 413 -25.09 3.22 -7.70
C THR A 413 -25.80 2.63 -6.48
N LYS A 414 -25.17 2.57 -5.32
CA LYS A 414 -25.70 1.95 -4.11
C LYS A 414 -25.05 2.53 -2.86
N ARG A 415 -25.83 2.70 -1.79
CA ARG A 415 -25.30 3.05 -0.47
C ARG A 415 -24.54 1.86 0.09
N TRP A 416 -23.35 2.10 0.53
CA TRP A 416 -22.56 1.14 1.30
C TRP A 416 -21.56 1.90 2.17
N SER A 417 -21.39 1.51 3.42
CA SER A 417 -20.34 1.99 4.30
C SER A 417 -19.90 0.87 5.23
N LEU A 418 -18.63 0.82 5.50
CA LEU A 418 -18.03 -0.15 6.42
C LEU A 418 -18.77 -0.17 7.75
N GLY A 419 -19.21 -1.35 8.20
CA GLY A 419 -19.94 -1.54 9.45
C GLY A 419 -21.42 -1.14 9.40
N GLU A 420 -22.00 -0.83 8.23
CA GLU A 420 -23.45 -0.68 8.06
C GLU A 420 -24.01 -1.94 7.39
N THR A 421 -24.78 -2.73 8.15
CA THR A 421 -25.60 -3.80 7.56
C THR A 421 -26.77 -3.17 6.81
N GLU A 422 -27.07 -3.66 5.61
CA GLU A 422 -28.30 -3.28 4.90
C GLU A 422 -29.51 -3.54 5.80
N ARG A 423 -30.26 -2.49 6.13
CA ARG A 423 -31.59 -2.60 6.77
C ARG A 423 -32.65 -2.62 5.68
#